data_8fc82ec2e36986a4e951d354cbd9ba06
#
_entry.id   8fc82ec2e36986a4e951d354cbd9ba06
#
_cell.length_a   1.000
_cell.length_b   1.000
_cell.length_c   1.000
_cell.angle_alpha   90.00
_cell.angle_beta   90.00
_cell.angle_gamma   90.00
#
_symmetry.space_group_name_H-M   'P 1'
#
loop_
_entity.id
_entity.type
_entity.pdbx_description
1 polymer ?
#
loop_
_entity_poly.entity_id
_entity_poly.type
_entity_poly.pdbx_seq_one_letter_code
_entity_poly.pdbx_strand_id
1 'polypeptide(L)'
;MKTDDINLEEKVLVLGAGQLGAAVLDALVPAVIQRQGAVSVIVSPAAWDETGQLRSASHRALADAGADFIAVDIAGRSLEALTRAFRGYSTVINCMGFVAGPGTQLKITRAVLAAGVPRYFPWQFGVNYDVVGKGSGQPVWDEQYDVR
;
A
#
# COMPACT_ATOMS: atom_id res chain seq x y z
N MET A 1 11.81 -17.56 -29.94
CA MET A 1 10.54 -17.08 -29.36
C MET A 1 10.88 -15.89 -28.49
N LYS A 2 10.66 -14.69 -29.01
CA LYS A 2 10.87 -13.45 -28.27
C LYS A 2 9.78 -13.38 -27.22
N THR A 3 10.12 -13.52 -25.95
CA THR A 3 9.30 -13.03 -24.85
C THR A 3 9.16 -11.53 -25.06
N ASP A 4 7.96 -11.09 -25.42
CA ASP A 4 7.61 -9.68 -25.33
C ASP A 4 7.80 -9.29 -23.87
N ASP A 5 8.96 -8.70 -23.56
CA ASP A 5 9.16 -7.94 -22.34
C ASP A 5 8.16 -6.79 -22.43
N ILE A 6 6.98 -7.01 -21.86
CA ILE A 6 6.05 -5.94 -21.54
C ILE A 6 6.83 -5.11 -20.51
N ASN A 7 7.42 -4.04 -21.00
CA ASN A 7 8.09 -3.04 -20.17
C ASN A 7 6.99 -2.33 -19.35
N LEU A 8 6.52 -3.02 -18.30
CA LEU A 8 5.64 -2.43 -17.31
C LEU A 8 6.48 -1.36 -16.62
N GLU A 9 6.20 -0.09 -16.93
CA GLU A 9 6.76 1.01 -16.15
C GLU A 9 6.65 0.65 -14.67
N GLU A 10 7.76 0.69 -13.94
CA GLU A 10 7.78 0.36 -12.52
C GLU A 10 7.04 1.45 -11.74
N LYS A 11 5.75 1.21 -11.50
CA LYS A 11 4.88 2.09 -10.72
C LYS A 11 4.50 1.37 -9.44
N VAL A 12 5.07 1.79 -8.34
CA VAL A 12 4.85 1.19 -7.02
C VAL A 12 3.91 2.06 -6.20
N LEU A 13 2.90 1.45 -5.62
CA LEU A 13 1.97 2.08 -4.68
C LEU A 13 2.20 1.52 -3.29
N VAL A 14 2.47 2.38 -2.33
CA VAL A 14 2.58 2.04 -0.91
C VAL A 14 1.36 2.58 -0.18
N LEU A 15 0.69 1.72 0.58
CA LEU A 15 -0.46 2.09 1.41
C LEU A 15 0.00 2.32 2.84
N GLY A 16 -0.07 3.57 3.29
CA GLY A 16 0.35 3.98 4.63
C GLY A 16 1.83 4.34 4.73
N ALA A 17 2.11 5.38 5.48
CA ALA A 17 3.45 5.89 5.77
C ALA A 17 3.68 6.10 7.27
N GLY A 18 3.19 5.15 8.09
CA GLY A 18 3.52 5.04 9.50
C GLY A 18 4.96 4.51 9.68
N GLN A 19 5.27 3.92 10.83
CA GLN A 19 6.63 3.42 11.09
C GLN A 19 7.11 2.41 10.04
N LEU A 20 6.29 1.40 9.75
CA LEU A 20 6.63 0.40 8.72
C LEU A 20 6.71 1.01 7.33
N GLY A 21 5.69 1.78 6.95
CA GLY A 21 5.63 2.41 5.63
C GLY A 21 6.78 3.37 5.39
N ALA A 22 7.16 4.18 6.38
CA ALA A 22 8.30 5.07 6.29
C ALA A 22 9.62 4.29 6.08
N ALA A 23 9.85 3.22 6.84
CA ALA A 23 11.04 2.39 6.70
C ALA A 23 11.11 1.71 5.32
N VAL A 24 9.97 1.23 4.80
CA VAL A 24 9.89 0.68 3.44
C VAL A 24 10.19 1.76 2.40
N LEU A 25 9.59 2.94 2.55
CA LEU A 25 9.76 4.05 1.60
C LEU A 25 11.19 4.60 1.58
N ASP A 26 11.86 4.68 2.72
CA ASP A 26 13.26 5.14 2.81
C ASP A 26 14.20 4.30 1.93
N ALA A 27 13.95 2.99 1.86
CA ALA A 27 14.72 2.09 1.02
C ALA A 27 14.20 2.05 -0.43
N LEU A 28 12.87 2.08 -0.61
CA LEU A 28 12.21 1.86 -1.89
C LEU A 28 12.33 3.07 -2.84
N VAL A 29 12.10 4.29 -2.32
CA VAL A 29 12.04 5.50 -3.14
C VAL A 29 13.33 5.71 -3.94
N PRO A 30 14.53 5.74 -3.34
CA PRO A 30 15.74 5.92 -4.13
C PRO A 30 15.98 4.79 -5.12
N ALA A 31 15.66 3.54 -4.75
CA ALA A 31 15.87 2.39 -5.63
C ALA A 31 14.96 2.41 -6.86
N VAL A 32 13.69 2.79 -6.72
CA VAL A 32 12.74 2.86 -7.82
C VAL A 32 13.02 4.07 -8.71
N ILE A 33 13.29 5.24 -8.12
CA ILE A 33 13.61 6.47 -8.88
C ILE A 33 14.88 6.29 -9.70
N GLN A 34 15.91 5.63 -9.15
CA GLN A 34 17.14 5.33 -9.89
C GLN A 34 16.88 4.49 -11.15
N ARG A 35 15.87 3.63 -11.13
CA ARG A 35 15.44 2.82 -12.27
C ARG A 35 14.40 3.51 -13.16
N GLN A 36 14.21 4.82 -12.99
CA GLN A 36 13.23 5.62 -13.72
C GLN A 36 11.77 5.18 -13.49
N GLY A 37 11.51 4.51 -12.38
CA GLY A 37 10.17 4.17 -11.92
C GLY A 37 9.53 5.30 -11.12
N ALA A 38 8.31 5.07 -10.65
CA ALA A 38 7.54 6.01 -9.84
C ALA A 38 7.04 5.34 -8.55
N VAL A 39 7.04 6.10 -7.47
CA VAL A 39 6.48 5.67 -6.18
C VAL A 39 5.37 6.61 -5.77
N SER A 40 4.18 6.08 -5.57
CA SER A 40 3.05 6.79 -4.99
C SER A 40 2.76 6.25 -3.58
N VAL A 41 2.31 7.13 -2.69
CA VAL A 41 2.01 6.79 -1.30
C VAL A 41 0.61 7.26 -0.96
N ILE A 42 -0.26 6.35 -0.59
CA ILE A 42 -1.58 6.70 -0.08
C ILE A 42 -1.50 6.87 1.43
N VAL A 43 -1.92 8.04 1.89
CA VAL A 43 -2.09 8.38 3.30
C VAL A 43 -3.46 9.01 3.54
N SER A 44 -3.89 9.04 4.81
CA SER A 44 -5.14 9.71 5.19
C SER A 44 -5.13 11.19 4.79
N PRO A 45 -6.28 11.77 4.41
CA PRO A 45 -6.39 13.21 4.21
C PRO A 45 -5.90 14.07 5.37
N ALA A 46 -5.98 13.56 6.61
CA ALA A 46 -5.47 14.23 7.80
C ALA A 46 -3.92 14.39 7.82
N ALA A 47 -3.19 13.76 6.90
CA ALA A 47 -1.75 13.95 6.76
C ALA A 47 -1.38 15.34 6.22
N TRP A 48 -2.32 16.08 5.64
CA TRP A 48 -2.14 17.46 5.20
C TRP A 48 -2.67 18.46 6.22
N ASP A 49 -2.08 19.63 6.24
CA ASP A 49 -2.58 20.77 6.98
C ASP A 49 -3.57 21.61 6.14
N GLU A 50 -4.06 22.68 6.74
CA GLU A 50 -5.03 23.60 6.10
C GLU A 50 -4.45 24.35 4.89
N THR A 51 -3.12 24.41 4.77
CA THR A 51 -2.42 25.04 3.64
C THR A 51 -2.11 24.07 2.51
N GLY A 52 -2.46 22.80 2.66
CA GLY A 52 -2.17 21.74 1.68
C GLY A 52 -0.75 21.19 1.77
N GLN A 53 -0.05 21.41 2.90
CA GLN A 53 1.27 20.85 3.14
C GLN A 53 1.18 19.56 3.98
N LEU A 54 2.06 18.61 3.70
CA LEU A 54 2.22 17.43 4.54
C LEU A 54 2.70 17.83 5.94
N ARG A 55 1.98 17.42 6.98
CA ARG A 55 2.27 17.75 8.38
C ARG A 55 3.59 17.16 8.86
N SER A 56 3.88 15.93 8.45
CA SER A 56 5.07 15.19 8.89
C SER A 56 6.32 15.64 8.12
N ALA A 57 7.40 15.96 8.85
CA ALA A 57 8.68 16.26 8.24
C ALA A 57 9.26 15.08 7.47
N SER A 58 9.05 13.84 7.96
CA SER A 58 9.49 12.63 7.26
C SER A 58 8.72 12.42 5.95
N HIS A 59 7.43 12.71 5.91
CA HIS A 59 6.65 12.65 4.67
C HIS A 59 7.12 13.69 3.66
N ARG A 60 7.42 14.92 4.11
CA ARG A 60 7.99 15.96 3.23
C ARG A 60 9.34 15.53 2.65
N ALA A 61 10.21 14.96 3.47
CA ALA A 61 11.50 14.46 2.99
C ALA A 61 11.36 13.37 1.93
N LEU A 62 10.42 12.45 2.10
CA LEU A 62 10.10 11.41 1.11
C LEU A 62 9.53 12.02 -0.18
N ALA A 63 8.65 13.02 -0.07
CA ALA A 63 8.14 13.75 -1.23
C ALA A 63 9.25 14.48 -1.98
N ASP A 64 10.16 15.13 -1.28
CA ASP A 64 11.34 15.79 -1.87
C ASP A 64 12.28 14.79 -2.56
N ALA A 65 12.33 13.54 -2.06
CA ALA A 65 13.07 12.45 -2.68
C ALA A 65 12.38 11.84 -3.92
N GLY A 66 11.15 12.25 -4.23
CA GLY A 66 10.43 11.85 -5.44
C GLY A 66 9.19 10.99 -5.23
N ALA A 67 8.77 10.75 -3.99
CA ALA A 67 7.51 10.05 -3.72
C ALA A 67 6.30 10.99 -3.92
N ASP A 68 5.26 10.49 -4.58
CA ASP A 68 4.01 11.21 -4.78
C ASP A 68 2.99 10.82 -3.70
N PHE A 69 2.61 11.77 -2.85
CA PHE A 69 1.67 11.55 -1.75
C PHE A 69 0.24 11.84 -2.17
N ILE A 70 -0.66 10.87 -1.99
CA ILE A 70 -2.06 10.92 -2.41
C ILE A 70 -2.96 10.78 -1.18
N ALA A 71 -3.92 11.70 -1.05
CA ALA A 71 -4.91 11.68 0.02
C ALA A 71 -6.06 10.72 -0.33
N VAL A 72 -6.18 9.59 0.38
CA VAL A 72 -7.30 8.66 0.26
C VAL A 72 -7.69 8.14 1.63
N ASP A 73 -8.96 8.27 1.99
CA ASP A 73 -9.55 7.57 3.14
C ASP A 73 -9.89 6.13 2.71
N ILE A 74 -8.94 5.21 2.86
CA ILE A 74 -9.12 3.80 2.46
C ILE A 74 -10.27 3.13 3.24
N ALA A 75 -10.41 3.44 4.52
CA ALA A 75 -11.46 2.85 5.34
C ALA A 75 -12.86 3.24 4.85
N GLY A 76 -13.05 4.50 4.48
CA GLY A 76 -14.33 5.05 4.03
C GLY A 76 -14.64 4.84 2.55
N ARG A 77 -13.67 4.46 1.73
CA ARG A 77 -13.90 4.26 0.29
C ARG A 77 -14.52 2.91 -0.04
N SER A 78 -15.35 2.89 -1.08
CA SER A 78 -15.92 1.66 -1.62
C SER A 78 -14.85 0.78 -2.29
N LEU A 79 -15.16 -0.51 -2.45
CA LEU A 79 -14.32 -1.45 -3.19
C LEU A 79 -14.03 -0.94 -4.61
N GLU A 80 -15.07 -0.44 -5.31
CA GLU A 80 -14.94 0.06 -6.67
C GLU A 80 -14.04 1.31 -6.75
N ALA A 81 -14.14 2.20 -5.76
CA ALA A 81 -13.29 3.40 -5.70
C ALA A 81 -11.83 3.03 -5.47
N LEU A 82 -11.54 2.06 -4.58
CA LEU A 82 -10.19 1.56 -4.35
C LEU A 82 -9.66 0.81 -5.57
N THR A 83 -10.49 -0.01 -6.23
CA THR A 83 -10.12 -0.70 -7.47
C THR A 83 -9.66 0.29 -8.54
N ARG A 84 -10.40 1.41 -8.70
CA ARG A 84 -9.98 2.46 -9.64
C ARG A 84 -8.67 3.13 -9.22
N ALA A 85 -8.50 3.38 -7.92
CA ALA A 85 -7.30 4.04 -7.39
C ALA A 85 -6.03 3.16 -7.56
N PHE A 86 -6.18 1.83 -7.57
CA PHE A 86 -5.06 0.90 -7.66
C PHE A 86 -4.70 0.51 -9.10
N ARG A 87 -5.54 0.84 -10.08
CA ARG A 87 -5.26 0.52 -11.49
C ARG A 87 -4.01 1.22 -12.00
N GLY A 88 -3.25 0.50 -12.82
CA GLY A 88 -2.06 1.02 -13.47
C GLY A 88 -0.78 0.91 -12.65
N TYR A 89 -0.86 0.49 -11.40
CA TYR A 89 0.34 0.17 -10.62
C TYR A 89 0.85 -1.24 -10.94
N SER A 90 2.15 -1.39 -11.01
CA SER A 90 2.81 -2.69 -11.20
C SER A 90 2.95 -3.45 -9.89
N THR A 91 2.99 -2.73 -8.77
CA THR A 91 3.17 -3.30 -7.44
C THR A 91 2.39 -2.48 -6.42
N VAL A 92 1.71 -3.16 -5.50
CA VAL A 92 1.09 -2.55 -4.32
C VAL A 92 1.70 -3.17 -3.07
N ILE A 93 2.17 -2.34 -2.14
CA ILE A 93 2.72 -2.74 -0.85
C ILE A 93 1.83 -2.18 0.25
N ASN A 94 1.21 -3.05 1.02
CA ASN A 94 0.32 -2.65 2.10
C ASN A 94 1.09 -2.54 3.41
N CYS A 95 1.30 -1.32 3.88
CA CYS A 95 1.90 -0.99 5.17
C CYS A 95 0.88 -0.45 6.18
N MET A 96 -0.41 -0.56 5.88
CA MET A 96 -1.48 -0.20 6.80
C MET A 96 -1.75 -1.34 7.78
N GLY A 97 -1.63 -1.02 9.07
CA GLY A 97 -2.00 -1.95 10.14
C GLY A 97 -3.52 -2.01 10.37
N PHE A 98 -3.91 -2.39 11.57
CA PHE A 98 -5.34 -2.56 11.96
C PHE A 98 -6.10 -1.24 12.12
N VAL A 99 -5.43 -0.10 12.07
CA VAL A 99 -6.00 1.22 12.40
C VAL A 99 -7.23 1.55 11.55
N ALA A 100 -7.29 0.99 10.35
CA ALA A 100 -8.43 1.18 9.44
C ALA A 100 -9.66 0.33 9.78
N GLY A 101 -9.58 -0.52 10.81
CA GLY A 101 -10.68 -1.35 11.31
C GLY A 101 -10.87 -2.69 10.60
N PRO A 102 -11.72 -3.55 11.17
CA PRO A 102 -12.01 -4.88 10.63
C PRO A 102 -12.56 -4.82 9.20
N GLY A 103 -12.21 -5.80 8.38
CA GLY A 103 -12.65 -5.92 6.98
C GLY A 103 -11.84 -5.10 5.99
N THR A 104 -11.01 -4.13 6.44
CA THR A 104 -10.25 -3.26 5.56
C THR A 104 -9.16 -4.02 4.81
N GLN A 105 -8.49 -4.96 5.44
CA GLN A 105 -7.43 -5.76 4.81
C GLN A 105 -7.98 -6.62 3.66
N LEU A 106 -9.13 -7.26 3.86
CA LEU A 106 -9.83 -8.00 2.80
C LEU A 106 -10.32 -7.09 1.68
N LYS A 107 -10.86 -5.91 2.02
CA LYS A 107 -11.29 -4.92 1.02
C LYS A 107 -10.13 -4.47 0.14
N ILE A 108 -8.98 -4.15 0.74
CA ILE A 108 -7.76 -3.78 0.01
C ILE A 108 -7.35 -4.92 -0.94
N THR A 109 -7.27 -6.15 -0.43
CA THR A 109 -6.88 -7.33 -1.22
C THR A 109 -7.80 -7.55 -2.41
N ARG A 110 -9.13 -7.47 -2.21
CA ARG A 110 -10.11 -7.57 -3.30
C ARG A 110 -9.97 -6.46 -4.33
N ALA A 111 -9.69 -5.24 -3.88
CA ALA A 111 -9.45 -4.10 -4.78
C ALA A 111 -8.18 -4.29 -5.62
N VAL A 112 -7.11 -4.78 -5.02
CA VAL A 112 -5.85 -5.09 -5.71
C VAL A 112 -6.07 -6.15 -6.79
N LEU A 113 -6.78 -7.23 -6.45
CA LEU A 113 -7.11 -8.29 -7.40
C LEU A 113 -7.99 -7.77 -8.54
N ALA A 114 -9.05 -7.03 -8.21
CA ALA A 114 -9.96 -6.46 -9.20
C ALA A 114 -9.28 -5.40 -10.10
N ALA A 115 -8.27 -4.70 -9.60
CA ALA A 115 -7.47 -3.75 -10.36
C ALA A 115 -6.48 -4.42 -11.31
N GLY A 116 -6.24 -5.72 -11.17
CA GLY A 116 -5.29 -6.47 -11.98
C GLY A 116 -3.83 -6.13 -11.68
N VAL A 117 -3.51 -5.72 -10.44
CA VAL A 117 -2.13 -5.42 -10.04
C VAL A 117 -1.29 -6.71 -10.04
N PRO A 118 -0.17 -6.77 -10.79
CA PRO A 118 0.60 -8.01 -10.95
C PRO A 118 1.29 -8.48 -9.68
N ARG A 119 1.70 -7.56 -8.78
CA ARG A 119 2.45 -7.87 -7.56
C ARG A 119 1.80 -7.19 -6.36
N TYR A 120 1.49 -7.98 -5.35
CA TYR A 120 0.89 -7.50 -4.11
C TYR A 120 1.62 -8.03 -2.89
N PHE A 121 1.99 -7.13 -1.99
CA PHE A 121 2.55 -7.43 -0.68
C PHE A 121 1.50 -7.05 0.38
N PRO A 122 0.71 -8.03 0.87
CA PRO A 122 -0.27 -7.76 1.93
C PRO A 122 0.43 -7.41 3.24
N TRP A 123 -0.30 -6.78 4.15
CA TRP A 123 0.22 -6.51 5.48
C TRP A 123 0.23 -7.80 6.33
N GLN A 124 1.25 -8.61 6.14
CA GLN A 124 1.43 -9.92 6.80
C GLN A 124 2.86 -10.10 7.35
N PHE A 125 3.44 -9.02 7.83
CA PHE A 125 4.80 -9.02 8.34
C PHE A 125 4.85 -9.51 9.78
N GLY A 126 5.76 -10.45 10.07
CA GLY A 126 6.08 -10.90 11.43
C GLY A 126 5.21 -12.02 12.00
N VAL A 127 4.21 -12.52 11.27
CA VAL A 127 3.34 -13.63 11.72
C VAL A 127 3.23 -14.68 10.62
N ASN A 128 3.37 -15.95 11.02
CA ASN A 128 3.07 -17.08 10.12
C ASN A 128 1.61 -17.52 10.30
N TYR A 129 0.73 -16.99 9.46
CA TYR A 129 -0.70 -17.24 9.55
C TYR A 129 -1.10 -18.68 9.22
N ASP A 130 -0.28 -19.43 8.46
CA ASP A 130 -0.52 -20.86 8.21
C ASP A 130 -0.34 -21.68 9.49
N VAL A 131 0.59 -21.27 10.35
CA VAL A 131 0.84 -21.93 11.63
C VAL A 131 -0.19 -21.50 12.68
N VAL A 132 -0.49 -20.20 12.74
CA VAL A 132 -1.47 -19.65 13.71
C VAL A 132 -2.88 -20.14 13.39
N GLY A 133 -3.27 -20.21 12.11
CA GLY A 133 -4.59 -20.63 11.66
C GLY A 133 -5.70 -19.67 12.07
N LYS A 134 -6.95 -20.13 11.91
CA LYS A 134 -8.14 -19.41 12.35
C LYS A 134 -8.55 -19.82 13.76
N GLY A 135 -9.27 -18.91 14.45
CA GLY A 135 -9.86 -19.19 15.77
C GLY A 135 -8.86 -19.09 16.92
N SER A 136 -7.74 -18.41 16.73
CA SER A 136 -6.73 -18.18 17.78
C SER A 136 -7.17 -17.21 18.89
N GLY A 137 -8.39 -16.65 18.78
CA GLY A 137 -8.90 -15.63 19.71
C GLY A 137 -8.56 -14.19 19.32
N GLN A 138 -7.88 -13.99 18.21
CA GLN A 138 -7.55 -12.68 17.66
C GLN A 138 -8.24 -12.50 16.30
N PRO A 139 -9.40 -11.81 16.24
CA PRO A 139 -10.16 -11.65 14.99
C PRO A 139 -9.36 -11.03 13.84
N VAL A 140 -8.42 -10.17 14.18
CA VAL A 140 -7.52 -9.55 13.20
C VAL A 140 -6.62 -10.56 12.49
N TRP A 141 -6.23 -11.63 13.16
CA TRP A 141 -5.43 -12.70 12.56
C TRP A 141 -6.29 -13.60 11.66
N ASP A 142 -7.56 -13.78 12.00
CA ASP A 142 -8.51 -14.51 11.14
C ASP A 142 -8.70 -13.80 9.80
N GLU A 143 -8.82 -12.47 9.81
CA GLU A 143 -8.88 -11.66 8.58
C GLU A 143 -7.61 -11.81 7.73
N GLN A 144 -6.44 -11.78 8.35
CA GLN A 144 -5.17 -11.98 7.65
C GLN A 144 -5.04 -13.38 7.05
N TYR A 145 -5.58 -14.39 7.72
CA TYR A 145 -5.66 -15.73 7.14
C TYR A 145 -6.54 -15.74 5.88
N ASP A 146 -7.66 -15.03 5.89
CA ASP A 146 -8.56 -14.93 4.74
C ASP A 146 -7.96 -14.15 3.55
N VAL A 147 -6.97 -13.28 3.80
CA VAL A 147 -6.22 -12.56 2.76
C VAL A 147 -5.31 -13.50 1.95
N ARG A 148 -4.87 -14.61 2.53
CA ARG A 148 -4.02 -15.63 1.86
C ARG A 148 -4.82 -16.48 0.91
#